data_57d053d14dc54c11f205c5f3b3749df0
#
_entry.id   57d053d14dc54c11f205c5f3b3749df0
#
_cell.length_a   1.000
_cell.length_b   1.000
_cell.length_c   1.000
_cell.angle_alpha   90.00
_cell.angle_beta   90.00
_cell.angle_gamma   90.00
#
_symmetry.space_group_name_H-M   'P 1'
#
loop_
_entity.id
_entity.type
_entity.pdbx_description
1 polymer ?
#
loop_
_entity_poly.entity_id
_entity_poly.type
_entity_poly.pdbx_seq_one_letter_code
_entity_poly.pdbx_strand_id
1 'polypeptide(L)'
;MKSNSAHPWSVGDVAARFDLPTNVLRHWESVGLLQPPRDASGRRRYGQDEIVRIAVIRRSKAAGMSLEQIAVLLDDESAGRHQVLQQHLDDLDRRMDEMRISRAMTEHAMQCRAHDIATCPGFRAHVADLVSSL
;
A
#
# COMPACT_ATOMS: atom_id res chain seq x y z
N MET A 1 -9.10 20.98 19.80
CA MET A 1 -9.58 20.36 19.96
C MET A 1 -9.34 19.31 20.35
N LYS A 2 -9.66 19.03 20.73
CA LYS A 2 -9.58 18.08 21.23
C LYS A 2 -9.88 17.02 20.95
N SER A 3 -9.71 16.80 21.06
CA SER A 3 -9.76 15.74 20.51
C SER A 3 -10.50 14.71 21.10
N ASN A 4 -10.90 13.96 20.61
CA ASN A 4 -11.61 12.85 20.76
C ASN A 4 -10.88 11.68 21.24
N SER A 5 -9.80 11.86 21.86
CA SER A 5 -9.07 10.79 22.48
C SER A 5 -9.78 10.25 23.67
N ALA A 6 -11.00 10.70 23.89
CA ALA A 6 -11.75 10.28 25.03
C ALA A 6 -12.01 8.76 25.07
N HIS A 7 -11.97 8.07 23.93
CA HIS A 7 -12.24 6.64 23.89
C HIS A 7 -11.17 5.92 23.07
N PRO A 8 -9.96 5.81 23.63
CA PRO A 8 -8.92 5.04 22.94
C PRO A 8 -9.29 3.58 22.83
N TRP A 9 -8.90 2.97 21.74
CA TRP A 9 -9.27 1.60 21.41
C TRP A 9 -8.18 0.63 21.83
N SER A 10 -8.59 -0.59 22.18
CA SER A 10 -7.66 -1.69 22.45
C SER A 10 -7.07 -2.23 21.14
N VAL A 11 -6.03 -3.05 21.25
CA VAL A 11 -5.42 -3.69 20.08
C VAL A 11 -6.46 -4.57 19.35
N GLY A 12 -7.32 -5.24 20.09
CA GLY A 12 -8.35 -6.09 19.49
C GLY A 12 -9.41 -5.28 18.73
N ASP A 13 -9.81 -4.14 19.27
CA ASP A 13 -10.78 -3.26 18.62
C ASP A 13 -10.24 -2.72 17.30
N VAL A 14 -8.98 -2.29 17.30
CA VAL A 14 -8.34 -1.72 16.11
C VAL A 14 -8.11 -2.81 15.06
N ALA A 15 -7.65 -3.98 15.48
CA ALA A 15 -7.44 -5.10 14.57
C ALA A 15 -8.74 -5.46 13.86
N ALA A 16 -9.85 -5.51 14.60
CA ALA A 16 -11.16 -5.80 14.03
C ALA A 16 -11.60 -4.74 13.03
N ARG A 17 -11.35 -3.45 13.36
CA ARG A 17 -11.73 -2.34 12.48
C ARG A 17 -10.99 -2.37 11.15
N PHE A 18 -9.72 -2.73 11.16
CA PHE A 18 -8.90 -2.78 9.96
C PHE A 18 -8.85 -4.17 9.32
N ASP A 19 -9.55 -5.13 9.89
CA ASP A 19 -9.53 -6.52 9.44
C ASP A 19 -8.10 -7.05 9.38
N LEU A 20 -7.37 -6.85 10.46
CA LEU A 20 -5.98 -7.27 10.61
C LEU A 20 -5.85 -8.20 11.81
N PRO A 21 -4.98 -9.22 11.72
CA PRO A 21 -4.62 -9.99 12.91
C PRO A 21 -3.89 -9.11 13.93
N THR A 22 -4.10 -9.35 15.21
CA THR A 22 -3.43 -8.56 16.26
C THR A 22 -1.91 -8.70 16.20
N ASN A 23 -1.40 -9.84 15.75
CA ASN A 23 0.05 -10.04 15.63
C ASN A 23 0.69 -9.12 14.59
N VAL A 24 -0.06 -8.69 13.58
CA VAL A 24 0.44 -7.71 12.60
C VAL A 24 0.69 -6.37 13.28
N LEU A 25 -0.26 -5.91 14.09
CA LEU A 25 -0.09 -4.65 14.84
C LEU A 25 1.07 -4.72 15.83
N ARG A 26 1.22 -5.86 16.50
CA ARG A 26 2.36 -6.08 17.40
C ARG A 26 3.68 -6.09 16.66
N HIS A 27 3.70 -6.67 15.46
CA HIS A 27 4.89 -6.66 14.62
C HIS A 27 5.26 -5.23 14.22
N TRP A 28 4.29 -4.43 13.79
CA TRP A 28 4.54 -3.04 13.43
C TRP A 28 5.06 -2.23 14.62
N GLU A 29 4.57 -2.52 15.81
CA GLU A 29 5.12 -1.91 17.03
C GLU A 29 6.56 -2.34 17.26
N SER A 30 6.85 -3.63 17.08
CA SER A 30 8.20 -4.17 17.33
C SER A 30 9.25 -3.59 16.39
N VAL A 31 8.87 -3.21 15.17
CA VAL A 31 9.78 -2.59 14.20
C VAL A 31 9.76 -1.06 14.24
N GLY A 32 9.05 -0.47 15.21
CA GLY A 32 9.07 0.96 15.41
C GLY A 32 8.09 1.78 14.60
N LEU A 33 7.20 1.14 13.83
CA LEU A 33 6.22 1.86 13.03
C LEU A 33 5.07 2.41 13.86
N LEU A 34 4.77 1.78 14.99
CA LEU A 34 3.72 2.19 15.90
C LEU A 34 4.29 2.28 17.32
N GLN A 35 3.81 3.27 18.07
CA GLN A 35 4.19 3.44 19.46
C GLN A 35 2.96 3.84 20.26
N PRO A 36 1.97 2.94 20.38
CA PRO A 36 0.74 3.28 21.09
C PRO A 36 1.03 3.51 22.58
N PRO A 37 0.45 4.55 23.18
CA PRO A 37 0.59 4.75 24.61
C PRO A 37 -0.09 3.62 25.38
N ARG A 38 0.32 3.43 26.62
CA ARG A 38 -0.24 2.42 27.50
C ARG A 38 -1.05 3.09 28.61
N ASP A 39 -2.14 2.44 29.00
CA ASP A 39 -2.93 2.92 30.12
C ASP A 39 -2.29 2.51 31.47
N ALA A 40 -2.95 2.85 32.55
CA ALA A 40 -2.45 2.57 33.89
C ALA A 40 -2.25 1.08 34.17
N SER A 41 -2.97 0.21 33.45
CA SER A 41 -2.83 -1.24 33.61
C SER A 41 -1.79 -1.84 32.66
N GLY A 42 -1.10 -1.02 31.86
CA GLY A 42 -0.08 -1.48 30.94
C GLY A 42 -0.61 -1.92 29.59
N ARG A 43 -1.87 -1.74 29.32
CA ARG A 43 -2.48 -2.14 28.04
C ARG A 43 -2.29 -1.05 26.99
N ARG A 44 -2.06 -1.47 25.76
CA ARG A 44 -1.94 -0.55 24.62
C ARG A 44 -3.27 0.13 24.35
N ARG A 45 -3.22 1.43 24.11
CA ARG A 45 -4.40 2.23 23.76
C ARG A 45 -4.14 3.00 22.46
N TYR A 46 -5.06 2.87 21.53
CA TYR A 46 -4.93 3.45 20.19
C TYR A 46 -5.89 4.63 20.09
N GLY A 47 -5.35 5.83 20.04
CA GLY A 47 -6.11 7.05 19.81
C GLY A 47 -6.18 7.36 18.32
N GLN A 48 -6.67 8.56 18.00
CA GLN A 48 -6.87 9.00 16.62
C GLN A 48 -5.55 9.00 15.84
N ASP A 49 -4.46 9.46 16.45
CA ASP A 49 -3.17 9.53 15.76
C ASP A 49 -2.67 8.15 15.38
N GLU A 50 -2.82 7.18 16.26
CA GLU A 50 -2.43 5.79 15.98
C GLU A 50 -3.30 5.19 14.89
N ILE A 51 -4.59 5.50 14.87
CA ILE A 51 -5.51 5.03 13.84
C ILE A 51 -5.10 5.56 12.47
N VAL A 52 -4.80 6.86 12.38
CA VAL A 52 -4.34 7.47 11.13
C VAL A 52 -3.04 6.82 10.67
N ARG A 53 -2.12 6.60 11.60
CA ARG A 53 -0.83 5.98 11.29
C ARG A 53 -1.00 4.57 10.74
N ILE A 54 -1.88 3.78 11.35
CA ILE A 54 -2.21 2.43 10.87
C ILE A 54 -2.79 2.49 9.46
N ALA A 55 -3.69 3.43 9.20
CA ALA A 55 -4.29 3.58 7.88
C ALA A 55 -3.24 3.92 6.82
N VAL A 56 -2.27 4.79 7.15
CA VAL A 56 -1.17 5.13 6.25
C VAL A 56 -0.32 3.90 5.97
N ILE A 57 0.05 3.14 7.01
CA ILE A 57 0.86 1.93 6.85
C ILE A 57 0.13 0.93 5.95
N ARG A 58 -1.14 0.70 6.21
CA ARG A 58 -1.94 -0.26 5.44
C ARG A 58 -2.02 0.12 3.97
N ARG A 59 -2.34 1.38 3.69
CA ARG A 59 -2.46 1.86 2.31
C ARG A 59 -1.12 1.82 1.58
N SER A 60 -0.04 2.18 2.26
CA SER A 60 1.29 2.18 1.68
C SER A 60 1.76 0.77 1.36
N LYS A 61 1.48 -0.20 2.24
CA LYS A 61 1.79 -1.60 1.95
C LYS A 61 1.01 -2.12 0.76
N ALA A 62 -0.25 -1.76 0.65
CA ALA A 62 -1.07 -2.15 -0.50
C ALA A 62 -0.53 -1.56 -1.80
N ALA A 63 0.13 -0.41 -1.74
CA ALA A 63 0.78 0.22 -2.89
C ALA A 63 2.19 -0.30 -3.14
N GLY A 64 2.63 -1.32 -2.41
CA GLY A 64 3.89 -1.99 -2.66
C GLY A 64 5.10 -1.46 -1.90
N MET A 65 4.91 -0.57 -0.92
CA MET A 65 6.03 -0.11 -0.09
C MET A 65 6.43 -1.18 0.92
N SER A 66 7.72 -1.32 1.14
CA SER A 66 8.25 -2.14 2.22
C SER A 66 8.04 -1.45 3.56
N LEU A 67 8.15 -2.19 4.66
CA LEU A 67 8.06 -1.59 5.99
C LEU A 67 9.18 -0.57 6.22
N GLU A 68 10.38 -0.81 5.67
CA GLU A 68 11.48 0.14 5.75
C GLU A 68 11.15 1.45 5.03
N GLN A 69 10.56 1.36 3.85
CA GLN A 69 10.14 2.55 3.09
C GLN A 69 9.03 3.30 3.81
N ILE A 70 8.11 2.58 4.43
CA ILE A 70 7.03 3.20 5.21
C ILE A 70 7.59 3.92 6.43
N ALA A 71 8.59 3.34 7.09
CA ALA A 71 9.26 4.00 8.20
C ALA A 71 9.86 5.33 7.76
N VAL A 72 10.48 5.37 6.58
CA VAL A 72 11.04 6.60 6.02
C VAL A 72 9.92 7.60 5.69
N LEU A 73 8.82 7.13 5.13
CA LEU A 73 7.66 7.99 4.84
C LEU A 73 7.14 8.68 6.11
N LEU A 74 7.08 7.95 7.21
CA LEU A 74 6.51 8.44 8.46
C LEU A 74 7.48 9.28 9.29
N ASP A 75 8.76 9.34 8.91
CA ASP A 75 9.79 10.08 9.65
C ASP A 75 10.32 11.21 8.77
N ASP A 76 9.86 12.44 9.02
CA ASP A 76 10.24 13.60 8.23
C ASP A 76 11.70 14.01 8.41
N GLU A 77 12.38 13.49 9.41
CA GLU A 77 13.80 13.73 9.65
C GLU A 77 14.69 12.64 9.08
N SER A 78 14.11 11.61 8.46
CA SER A 78 14.90 10.49 7.95
C SER A 78 15.81 10.93 6.79
N ALA A 79 17.06 10.55 6.87
CA ALA A 79 18.03 10.81 5.80
C ALA A 79 17.59 10.08 4.53
N GLY A 80 17.71 10.77 3.39
CA GLY A 80 17.33 10.17 2.10
C GLY A 80 15.84 10.02 1.87
N ARG A 81 15.02 10.60 2.74
CA ARG A 81 13.55 10.50 2.64
C ARG A 81 13.04 10.93 1.27
N HIS A 82 13.51 12.06 0.77
CA HIS A 82 13.08 12.56 -0.54
C HIS A 82 13.38 11.56 -1.65
N GLN A 83 14.57 10.96 -1.64
CA GLN A 83 14.97 9.99 -2.65
C GLN A 83 14.11 8.73 -2.59
N VAL A 84 13.82 8.22 -1.40
CA VAL A 84 12.96 7.04 -1.23
C VAL A 84 11.56 7.31 -1.76
N LEU A 85 11.01 8.48 -1.44
CA LEU A 85 9.68 8.85 -1.90
C LEU A 85 9.65 9.04 -3.41
N GLN A 86 10.69 9.63 -4.01
CA GLN A 86 10.77 9.79 -5.45
C GLN A 86 10.85 8.43 -6.16
N GLN A 87 11.64 7.51 -5.62
CA GLN A 87 11.73 6.16 -6.18
C GLN A 87 10.37 5.45 -6.14
N HIS A 88 9.61 5.66 -5.06
CA HIS A 88 8.28 5.06 -4.96
C HIS A 88 7.32 5.67 -5.98
N LEU A 89 7.38 6.99 -6.19
CA LEU A 89 6.57 7.64 -7.23
C LEU A 89 6.90 7.08 -8.62
N ASP A 90 8.18 6.91 -8.93
CA ASP A 90 8.61 6.35 -10.21
C ASP A 90 8.08 4.92 -10.38
N ASP A 91 8.12 4.12 -9.32
CA ASP A 91 7.60 2.77 -9.34
C ASP A 91 6.09 2.74 -9.56
N LEU A 92 5.36 3.65 -8.91
CA LEU A 92 3.91 3.79 -9.10
C LEU A 92 3.58 4.17 -10.55
N ASP A 93 4.33 5.12 -11.12
CA ASP A 93 4.12 5.53 -12.52
C ASP A 93 4.31 4.35 -13.46
N ARG A 94 5.36 3.55 -13.26
CA ARG A 94 5.62 2.36 -14.05
C ARG A 94 4.47 1.36 -13.94
N ARG A 95 3.99 1.11 -12.73
CA ARG A 95 2.87 0.18 -12.52
C ARG A 95 1.57 0.69 -13.14
N MET A 96 1.34 1.99 -13.07
CA MET A 96 0.16 2.60 -13.69
C MET A 96 0.20 2.42 -15.20
N ASP A 97 1.38 2.57 -15.82
CA ASP A 97 1.53 2.35 -17.25
C ASP A 97 1.27 0.88 -17.61
N GLU A 98 1.81 -0.05 -16.84
CA GLU A 98 1.54 -1.48 -17.03
C GLU A 98 0.06 -1.79 -16.93
N MET A 99 -0.61 -1.17 -15.96
CA MET A 99 -2.05 -1.36 -15.78
C MET A 99 -2.85 -0.77 -16.94
N ARG A 100 -2.43 0.37 -17.49
CA ARG A 100 -3.08 0.95 -18.67
C ARG A 100 -2.97 0.02 -19.88
N ILE A 101 -1.81 -0.60 -20.07
CA ILE A 101 -1.62 -1.58 -21.14
C ILE A 101 -2.54 -2.77 -20.95
N SER A 102 -2.60 -3.31 -19.74
CA SER A 102 -3.47 -4.43 -19.43
C SER A 102 -4.95 -4.07 -19.66
N ARG A 103 -5.33 -2.86 -19.28
CA ARG A 103 -6.69 -2.38 -19.50
C ARG A 103 -7.02 -2.30 -20.97
N ALA A 104 -6.11 -1.75 -21.78
CA ALA A 104 -6.31 -1.65 -23.23
C ALA A 104 -6.42 -3.04 -23.86
N MET A 105 -5.62 -3.98 -23.42
CA MET A 105 -5.69 -5.37 -23.90
C MET A 105 -7.05 -5.98 -23.56
N THR A 106 -7.55 -5.75 -22.36
CA THR A 106 -8.82 -6.29 -21.90
C THR A 106 -9.99 -5.68 -22.67
N GLU A 107 -9.96 -4.37 -22.90
CA GLU A 107 -10.98 -3.70 -23.71
C GLU A 107 -10.97 -4.24 -25.14
N HIS A 108 -9.80 -4.43 -25.73
CA HIS A 108 -9.68 -5.02 -27.05
C HIS A 108 -10.29 -6.43 -27.08
N ALA A 109 -9.97 -7.25 -26.06
CA ALA A 109 -10.48 -8.61 -25.98
C ALA A 109 -12.00 -8.67 -25.94
N MET A 110 -12.65 -7.70 -25.30
CA MET A 110 -14.10 -7.65 -25.23
C MET A 110 -14.76 -7.38 -26.59
N GLN A 111 -14.04 -6.73 -27.51
CA GLN A 111 -14.59 -6.33 -28.80
C GLN A 111 -14.00 -7.13 -29.96
N CYS A 112 -12.95 -7.86 -29.73
CA CYS A 112 -12.25 -8.60 -30.78
C CYS A 112 -13.07 -9.82 -31.22
N ARG A 113 -13.22 -9.98 -32.53
CA ARG A 113 -13.94 -11.12 -33.12
C ARG A 113 -13.00 -12.22 -33.58
N ALA A 114 -11.72 -12.12 -33.32
CA ALA A 114 -10.77 -13.16 -33.67
C ALA A 114 -11.04 -14.44 -32.91
N HIS A 115 -10.89 -15.58 -33.59
CA HIS A 115 -11.08 -16.87 -32.98
C HIS A 115 -10.07 -17.12 -31.86
N ASP A 116 -8.85 -16.67 -32.07
CA ASP A 116 -7.76 -16.74 -31.10
C ASP A 116 -7.18 -15.33 -30.98
N ILE A 117 -7.35 -14.74 -29.82
CA ILE A 117 -6.89 -13.37 -29.55
C ILE A 117 -5.39 -13.22 -29.84
N ALA A 118 -4.61 -14.25 -29.55
CA ALA A 118 -3.17 -14.22 -29.78
C ALA A 118 -2.79 -14.05 -31.24
N THR A 119 -3.68 -14.37 -32.17
CA THR A 119 -3.43 -14.19 -33.61
C THR A 119 -3.92 -12.85 -34.14
N CYS A 120 -4.66 -12.08 -33.35
CA CYS A 120 -5.18 -10.79 -33.76
C CYS A 120 -4.07 -9.74 -33.82
N PRO A 121 -3.84 -9.09 -34.98
CA PRO A 121 -2.76 -8.08 -35.09
C PRO A 121 -2.93 -6.91 -34.11
N GLY A 122 -4.16 -6.46 -33.89
CA GLY A 122 -4.44 -5.38 -32.95
C GLY A 122 -4.12 -5.76 -31.51
N PHE A 123 -4.42 -7.01 -31.12
CA PHE A 123 -4.10 -7.50 -29.79
C PHE A 123 -2.61 -7.72 -29.61
N ARG A 124 -1.96 -8.28 -30.63
CA ARG A 124 -0.51 -8.54 -30.60
C ARG A 124 0.31 -7.27 -30.46
N ALA A 125 -0.21 -6.14 -30.96
CA ALA A 125 0.46 -4.85 -30.83
C ALA A 125 0.64 -4.45 -29.37
N HIS A 126 -0.25 -4.87 -28.47
CA HIS A 126 -0.18 -4.53 -27.04
C HIS A 126 0.95 -5.28 -26.30
N VAL A 127 1.51 -6.32 -26.90
CA VAL A 127 2.59 -7.10 -26.29
C VAL A 127 3.86 -7.09 -27.15
N ALA A 128 3.88 -6.26 -28.19
CA ALA A 128 4.99 -6.25 -29.16
C ALA A 128 6.33 -5.93 -28.50
N ASP A 129 6.34 -5.05 -27.50
CA ASP A 129 7.55 -4.69 -26.76
C ASP A 129 8.13 -5.88 -26.01
N LEU A 130 7.28 -6.71 -25.42
CA LEU A 130 7.72 -7.92 -24.71
C LEU A 130 8.27 -8.96 -25.68
N VAL A 131 7.61 -9.13 -26.83
CA VAL A 131 8.03 -10.11 -27.84
C VAL A 131 9.36 -9.70 -28.45
N SER A 132 9.55 -8.42 -28.73
CA SER A 132 10.78 -7.93 -29.38
C SER A 132 12.00 -7.98 -28.47
N SER A 133 11.80 -8.14 -27.15
CA SER A 133 12.89 -8.23 -26.19
C SER A 133 13.45 -9.66 -26.06
N LEU A 134 12.83 -10.64 -26.68
CA LEU A 134 13.29 -12.02 -26.66
C LEU A 134 14.37 -12.24 -27.72
#